data_a2ac7db9d20a82c7181d375b6196d856
#
_entry.id   a2ac7db9d20a82c7181d375b6196d856
#
_cell.length_a   1.000
_cell.length_b   1.000
_cell.length_c   1.000
_cell.angle_alpha   90.00
_cell.angle_beta   90.00
_cell.angle_gamma   90.00
#
_symmetry.space_group_name_H-M   'P 1'
#
loop_
_entity.id
_entity.type
_entity.pdbx_description
1 polymer ?
#
loop_
_entity_poly.entity_id
_entity_poly.type
_entity_poly.pdbx_seq_one_letter_code
_entity_poly.pdbx_strand_id
1 'polypeptide(L)'
;MSRVIFVNGQYRDYNKSNIHVEDRGYQFADGVYEVFTVINSSIVDYRQHLDRLYKSLSELKIKSPISKKAYIFHIKNIIRKNMIDNGTVYLQVTRGVEPRDFKYSKNIKSSITIIGKIIPENKFNHNIQNGINIVTTKDLRWKRCDIKSINLLPPVLAKQFAYENNAIEAWLLDDDGFVT
;
A
#
# COMPACT_ATOMS: atom_id res chain seq x y z
N MET A 1 -9.46 7.40 21.13
CA MET A 1 -9.63 5.96 20.82
C MET A 1 -8.39 5.45 20.11
N SER A 2 -7.97 4.22 20.39
CA SER A 2 -6.87 3.60 19.66
C SER A 2 -7.30 3.25 18.23
N ARG A 3 -6.39 3.42 17.25
CA ARG A 3 -6.62 3.11 15.84
C ARG A 3 -6.83 1.61 15.65
N VAL A 4 -7.86 1.22 14.91
CA VAL A 4 -8.17 -0.19 14.60
C VAL A 4 -7.59 -0.55 13.23
N ILE A 5 -6.95 -1.71 13.13
CA ILE A 5 -6.50 -2.30 11.88
C ILE A 5 -7.09 -3.70 11.68
N PHE A 6 -7.04 -4.20 10.46
CA PHE A 6 -7.45 -5.57 10.13
C PHE A 6 -6.22 -6.38 9.73
N VAL A 7 -5.98 -7.51 10.39
CA VAL A 7 -4.88 -8.44 10.12
C VAL A 7 -5.43 -9.87 10.12
N ASN A 8 -5.27 -10.58 9.00
CA ASN A 8 -5.56 -12.02 8.87
C ASN A 8 -6.91 -12.44 9.48
N GLY A 9 -7.99 -11.73 9.13
CA GLY A 9 -9.35 -12.05 9.58
C GLY A 9 -9.78 -11.40 10.90
N GLN A 10 -8.92 -10.65 11.57
CA GLN A 10 -9.21 -10.03 12.88
C GLN A 10 -9.04 -8.51 12.86
N TYR A 11 -9.99 -7.80 13.48
CA TYR A 11 -9.84 -6.38 13.82
C TYR A 11 -9.06 -6.27 15.14
N ARG A 12 -7.94 -5.59 15.12
CA ARG A 12 -7.03 -5.44 16.25
C ARG A 12 -6.74 -3.97 16.55
N ASP A 13 -6.39 -3.70 17.79
CA ASP A 13 -5.77 -2.44 18.17
C ASP A 13 -4.43 -2.26 17.44
N TYR A 14 -4.18 -1.07 16.91
CA TYR A 14 -2.94 -0.74 16.20
C TYR A 14 -1.68 -1.12 17.00
N ASN A 15 -1.66 -0.78 18.28
CA ASN A 15 -0.49 -1.02 19.14
C ASN A 15 -0.30 -2.51 19.52
N LYS A 16 -1.30 -3.35 19.27
CA LYS A 16 -1.29 -4.80 19.59
C LYS A 16 -1.24 -5.66 18.33
N SER A 17 -0.91 -5.06 17.18
CA SER A 17 -0.95 -5.75 15.90
C SER A 17 0.46 -6.12 15.45
N ASN A 18 0.70 -7.40 15.28
CA ASN A 18 1.99 -7.96 14.90
C ASN A 18 1.88 -8.74 13.59
N ILE A 19 2.96 -8.76 12.84
CA ILE A 19 3.18 -9.61 11.67
C ILE A 19 4.22 -10.66 12.05
N HIS A 20 4.04 -11.87 11.57
CA HIS A 20 4.98 -12.97 11.84
C HIS A 20 6.35 -12.66 11.21
N VAL A 21 7.44 -12.95 11.91
CA VAL A 21 8.81 -12.65 11.47
C VAL A 21 9.21 -13.38 10.18
N GLU A 22 8.55 -14.50 9.87
CA GLU A 22 8.73 -15.26 8.62
C GLU A 22 7.67 -14.93 7.56
N ASP A 23 6.92 -13.82 7.70
CA ASP A 23 6.07 -13.35 6.59
C ASP A 23 6.96 -12.96 5.40
N ARG A 24 6.68 -13.55 4.23
CA ARG A 24 7.50 -13.35 3.04
C ARG A 24 7.46 -11.90 2.51
N GLY A 25 6.39 -11.16 2.80
CA GLY A 25 6.33 -9.72 2.54
C GLY A 25 7.37 -8.95 3.34
N TYR A 26 7.55 -9.31 4.60
CA TYR A 26 8.57 -8.72 5.48
C TYR A 26 9.99 -9.09 5.06
N GLN A 27 10.23 -10.36 4.68
CA GLN A 27 11.58 -10.86 4.39
C GLN A 27 12.06 -10.62 2.95
N PHE A 28 11.13 -10.61 1.97
CA PHE A 28 11.45 -10.63 0.54
C PHE A 28 10.71 -9.58 -0.29
N ALA A 29 9.89 -8.74 0.31
CA ALA A 29 8.93 -7.90 -0.39
C ALA A 29 7.96 -8.70 -1.30
N ASP A 30 7.69 -9.98 -0.95
CA ASP A 30 6.85 -10.89 -1.73
C ASP A 30 5.37 -10.63 -1.44
N GLY A 31 4.84 -9.59 -2.08
CA GLY A 31 3.48 -9.15 -1.88
C GLY A 31 3.11 -7.94 -2.74
N VAL A 32 1.86 -7.57 -2.67
CA VAL A 32 1.26 -6.46 -3.41
C VAL A 32 0.46 -5.56 -2.47
N TYR A 33 0.18 -4.33 -2.91
CA TYR A 33 -0.59 -3.38 -2.12
C TYR A 33 -1.51 -2.51 -2.96
N GLU A 34 -2.47 -1.90 -2.32
CA GLU A 34 -3.29 -0.81 -2.84
C GLU A 34 -3.47 0.29 -1.80
N VAL A 35 -3.70 1.50 -2.29
CA VAL A 35 -4.06 2.65 -1.46
C VAL A 35 -5.34 3.24 -2.01
N PHE A 36 -6.39 3.20 -1.22
CA PHE A 36 -7.69 3.77 -1.57
C PHE A 36 -7.80 5.16 -0.97
N THR A 37 -8.16 6.14 -1.76
CA THR A 37 -8.54 7.47 -1.28
C THR A 37 -9.94 7.41 -0.70
N VAL A 38 -10.15 8.08 0.42
CA VAL A 38 -11.44 8.23 1.09
C VAL A 38 -11.79 9.70 1.13
N ILE A 39 -12.96 10.06 0.60
CA ILE A 39 -13.52 11.42 0.60
C ILE A 39 -14.95 11.34 1.10
N ASN A 40 -15.31 12.13 2.10
CA ASN A 40 -16.63 12.13 2.74
C ASN A 40 -17.06 10.70 3.10
N SER A 41 -16.17 9.96 3.78
CA SER A 41 -16.34 8.56 4.19
C SER A 41 -16.58 7.56 3.05
N SER A 42 -16.43 7.99 1.78
CA SER A 42 -16.64 7.17 0.59
C SER A 42 -15.31 6.79 -0.08
N ILE A 43 -15.24 5.56 -0.58
CA ILE A 43 -14.04 5.05 -1.25
C ILE A 43 -14.07 5.48 -2.71
N VAL A 44 -13.02 6.18 -3.16
CA VAL A 44 -12.85 6.60 -4.56
C VAL A 44 -12.33 5.41 -5.39
N ASP A 45 -12.89 5.21 -6.58
CA ASP A 45 -12.42 4.27 -7.62
C ASP A 45 -12.13 2.83 -7.15
N TYR A 46 -12.88 2.35 -6.16
CA TYR A 46 -12.59 1.05 -5.51
C TYR A 46 -12.57 -0.14 -6.49
N ARG A 47 -13.32 -0.08 -7.59
CA ARG A 47 -13.38 -1.17 -8.58
C ARG A 47 -12.04 -1.29 -9.31
N GLN A 48 -11.52 -0.17 -9.83
CA GLN A 48 -10.25 -0.08 -10.55
C GLN A 48 -9.08 -0.51 -9.65
N HIS A 49 -9.07 -0.08 -8.40
CA HIS A 49 -8.09 -0.51 -7.41
C HIS A 49 -8.13 -2.02 -7.15
N LEU A 50 -9.32 -2.61 -6.99
CA LEU A 50 -9.44 -4.06 -6.81
C LEU A 50 -9.05 -4.85 -8.07
N ASP A 51 -9.37 -4.35 -9.26
CA ASP A 51 -8.97 -5.01 -10.51
C ASP A 51 -7.45 -4.99 -10.65
N ARG A 52 -6.77 -3.88 -10.32
CA ARG A 52 -5.31 -3.79 -10.28
C ARG A 52 -4.70 -4.70 -9.20
N LEU A 53 -5.30 -4.77 -8.01
CA LEU A 53 -4.88 -5.71 -6.96
C LEU A 53 -4.88 -7.15 -7.48
N TYR A 54 -5.98 -7.58 -8.11
CA TYR A 54 -6.10 -8.94 -8.64
C TYR A 54 -5.14 -9.21 -9.80
N LYS A 55 -4.91 -8.22 -10.69
CA LYS A 55 -3.87 -8.31 -11.72
C LYS A 55 -2.49 -8.54 -11.07
N SER A 56 -2.10 -7.70 -10.11
CA SER A 56 -0.82 -7.80 -9.41
C SER A 56 -0.65 -9.12 -8.65
N LEU A 57 -1.70 -9.61 -7.99
CA LEU A 57 -1.73 -10.93 -7.35
C LEU A 57 -1.52 -12.06 -8.35
N SER A 58 -2.17 -11.98 -9.51
CA SER A 58 -2.05 -12.99 -10.59
C SER A 58 -0.63 -13.05 -11.15
N GLU A 59 -0.01 -11.89 -11.40
CA GLU A 59 1.38 -11.81 -11.90
C GLU A 59 2.38 -12.46 -10.94
N LEU A 60 2.19 -12.30 -9.64
CA LEU A 60 3.02 -12.95 -8.61
C LEU A 60 2.53 -14.36 -8.25
N LYS A 61 1.45 -14.86 -8.86
CA LYS A 61 0.83 -16.15 -8.51
C LYS A 61 0.50 -16.27 -7.01
N ILE A 62 0.06 -15.18 -6.41
CA ILE A 62 -0.42 -15.13 -5.01
C ILE A 62 -1.93 -15.35 -5.02
N LYS A 63 -2.40 -16.36 -4.31
CA LYS A 63 -3.85 -16.59 -4.15
C LYS A 63 -4.44 -15.51 -3.26
N SER A 64 -5.52 -14.88 -3.72
CA SER A 64 -6.23 -13.88 -2.90
C SER A 64 -6.76 -14.53 -1.62
N PRO A 65 -6.50 -13.97 -0.42
CA PRO A 65 -6.95 -14.54 0.85
C PRO A 65 -8.48 -14.44 1.06
N ILE A 66 -9.14 -13.48 0.39
CA ILE A 66 -10.58 -13.23 0.52
C ILE A 66 -11.18 -12.80 -0.83
N SER A 67 -12.51 -12.78 -0.92
CA SER A 67 -13.23 -12.35 -2.13
C SER A 67 -13.21 -10.83 -2.32
N LYS A 68 -13.47 -10.35 -3.57
CA LYS A 68 -13.62 -8.91 -3.86
C LYS A 68 -14.66 -8.22 -2.95
N LYS A 69 -15.78 -8.88 -2.69
CA LYS A 69 -16.82 -8.35 -1.79
C LYS A 69 -16.32 -8.22 -0.35
N ALA A 70 -15.55 -9.20 0.12
CA ALA A 70 -14.98 -9.18 1.47
C ALA A 70 -13.92 -8.07 1.64
N TYR A 71 -13.10 -7.77 0.62
CA TYR A 71 -12.20 -6.61 0.66
C TYR A 71 -12.98 -5.32 0.93
N ILE A 72 -14.01 -5.03 0.14
CA ILE A 72 -14.82 -3.82 0.30
C ILE A 72 -15.49 -3.77 1.68
N PHE A 73 -16.02 -4.90 2.16
CA PHE A 73 -16.61 -4.99 3.49
C PHE A 73 -15.59 -4.61 4.58
N HIS A 74 -14.39 -5.16 4.54
CA HIS A 74 -13.35 -4.86 5.54
C HIS A 74 -12.80 -3.43 5.42
N ILE A 75 -12.63 -2.89 4.21
CA ILE A 75 -12.23 -1.49 3.99
C ILE A 75 -13.27 -0.55 4.60
N LYS A 76 -14.57 -0.74 4.30
CA LYS A 76 -15.65 0.07 4.88
C LYS A 76 -15.68 -0.02 6.40
N ASN A 77 -15.43 -1.20 6.97
CA ASN A 77 -15.34 -1.35 8.41
C ASN A 77 -14.14 -0.61 9.03
N ILE A 78 -12.98 -0.59 8.35
CA ILE A 78 -11.81 0.19 8.79
C ILE A 78 -12.13 1.69 8.75
N ILE A 79 -12.78 2.18 7.70
CA ILE A 79 -13.22 3.58 7.59
C ILE A 79 -14.14 3.92 8.77
N ARG A 80 -15.19 3.13 9.01
CA ARG A 80 -16.16 3.36 10.09
C ARG A 80 -15.53 3.29 11.47
N LYS A 81 -14.73 2.24 11.75
CA LYS A 81 -14.12 2.02 13.08
C LYS A 81 -13.08 3.10 13.44
N ASN A 82 -12.48 3.73 12.46
CA ASN A 82 -11.49 4.79 12.65
C ASN A 82 -12.07 6.19 12.37
N MET A 83 -13.37 6.30 12.07
CA MET A 83 -14.07 7.57 11.78
C MET A 83 -13.34 8.38 10.69
N ILE A 84 -12.93 7.71 9.59
CA ILE A 84 -12.22 8.36 8.50
C ILE A 84 -13.23 9.03 7.60
N ASP A 85 -13.29 10.35 7.65
CA ASP A 85 -14.06 11.14 6.70
C ASP A 85 -13.21 11.40 5.43
N ASN A 86 -12.04 12.01 5.60
CA ASN A 86 -11.08 12.22 4.53
C ASN A 86 -9.75 11.54 4.89
N GLY A 87 -9.18 10.77 3.95
CA GLY A 87 -7.97 10.02 4.25
C GLY A 87 -7.63 8.95 3.24
N THR A 88 -6.92 7.93 3.70
CA THR A 88 -6.53 6.78 2.88
C THR A 88 -6.74 5.46 3.62
N VAL A 89 -7.00 4.41 2.86
CA VAL A 89 -6.93 3.03 3.35
C VAL A 89 -5.86 2.27 2.57
N TYR A 90 -4.83 1.84 3.27
CA TYR A 90 -3.79 0.96 2.77
C TYR A 90 -4.23 -0.49 2.93
N LEU A 91 -4.08 -1.28 1.87
CA LEU A 91 -4.32 -2.72 1.84
C LEU A 91 -3.08 -3.41 1.32
N GLN A 92 -2.59 -4.42 2.03
CA GLN A 92 -1.46 -5.24 1.63
C GLN A 92 -1.84 -6.71 1.66
N VAL A 93 -1.41 -7.46 0.64
CA VAL A 93 -1.46 -8.92 0.61
C VAL A 93 -0.06 -9.44 0.36
N THR A 94 0.45 -10.27 1.28
CA THR A 94 1.72 -10.98 1.09
C THR A 94 1.44 -12.43 0.71
N ARG A 95 2.47 -13.14 0.21
CA ARG A 95 2.34 -14.59 -0.01
C ARG A 95 2.04 -15.34 1.27
N GLY A 96 2.45 -14.82 2.43
CA GLY A 96 2.19 -15.41 3.74
C GLY A 96 3.44 -15.86 4.47
N VAL A 97 3.24 -16.71 5.47
CA VAL A 97 4.26 -17.16 6.42
C VAL A 97 4.76 -18.55 6.03
N GLU A 98 6.07 -18.69 5.88
CA GLU A 98 6.77 -19.94 5.61
C GLU A 98 8.25 -19.81 6.04
N PRO A 99 8.94 -20.90 6.45
CA PRO A 99 10.36 -20.86 6.73
C PRO A 99 11.16 -20.23 5.60
N ARG A 100 12.20 -19.44 5.96
CA ARG A 100 12.96 -18.63 5.00
C ARG A 100 13.62 -19.48 3.91
N ASP A 101 13.06 -19.43 2.70
CA ASP A 101 13.63 -19.97 1.46
C ASP A 101 13.19 -19.06 0.29
N PHE A 102 13.96 -18.96 -0.79
CA PHE A 102 13.54 -18.29 -2.01
C PHE A 102 12.39 -19.04 -2.71
N LYS A 103 12.35 -20.35 -2.62
CA LYS A 103 11.19 -21.16 -3.05
C LYS A 103 10.00 -20.91 -2.10
N TYR A 104 8.82 -21.20 -2.59
CA TYR A 104 7.59 -21.16 -1.79
C TYR A 104 6.69 -22.35 -2.10
N SER A 105 5.91 -22.78 -1.13
CA SER A 105 4.98 -23.90 -1.27
C SER A 105 3.75 -23.51 -2.09
N LYS A 106 3.23 -24.45 -2.88
CA LYS A 106 2.01 -24.23 -3.68
C LYS A 106 0.77 -23.87 -2.83
N ASN A 107 0.73 -24.32 -1.59
CA ASN A 107 -0.43 -24.21 -0.70
C ASN A 107 -0.24 -23.19 0.44
N ILE A 108 0.75 -22.32 0.35
CA ILE A 108 0.96 -21.26 1.33
C ILE A 108 -0.27 -20.35 1.43
N LYS A 109 -0.66 -20.00 2.66
CA LYS A 109 -1.79 -19.10 2.91
C LYS A 109 -1.34 -17.66 2.89
N SER A 110 -1.90 -16.87 2.00
CA SER A 110 -1.59 -15.43 1.90
C SER A 110 -2.03 -14.70 3.17
N SER A 111 -1.23 -13.71 3.58
CA SER A 111 -1.56 -12.80 4.67
C SER A 111 -2.18 -11.52 4.12
N ILE A 112 -3.05 -10.88 4.92
CA ILE A 112 -3.70 -9.62 4.57
C ILE A 112 -3.62 -8.63 5.72
N THR A 113 -3.34 -7.36 5.39
CA THR A 113 -3.37 -6.25 6.34
C THR A 113 -4.14 -5.08 5.72
N ILE A 114 -5.02 -4.42 6.50
CA ILE A 114 -5.73 -3.22 6.09
C ILE A 114 -5.58 -2.16 7.18
N ILE A 115 -5.10 -0.98 6.81
CA ILE A 115 -4.78 0.14 7.72
C ILE A 115 -5.45 1.40 7.20
N GLY A 116 -6.17 2.11 8.06
CA GLY A 116 -6.74 3.42 7.74
C GLY A 116 -5.88 4.58 8.28
N LYS A 117 -5.85 5.70 7.57
CA LYS A 117 -5.19 6.94 7.96
C LYS A 117 -6.06 8.15 7.64
N ILE A 118 -6.31 9.00 8.62
CA ILE A 118 -6.97 10.30 8.42
C ILE A 118 -5.96 11.27 7.81
N ILE A 119 -6.40 12.07 6.84
CA ILE A 119 -5.64 13.19 6.28
C ILE A 119 -6.38 14.47 6.66
N PRO A 120 -5.75 15.39 7.39
CA PRO A 120 -6.37 16.66 7.72
C PRO A 120 -6.69 17.47 6.45
N GLU A 121 -7.88 18.06 6.40
CA GLU A 121 -8.39 18.79 5.23
C GLU A 121 -7.52 19.99 4.85
N ASN A 122 -7.00 20.72 5.83
CA ASN A 122 -6.13 21.88 5.61
C ASN A 122 -4.87 21.53 4.82
N LYS A 123 -4.28 20.35 5.03
CA LYS A 123 -3.07 19.90 4.30
C LYS A 123 -3.35 19.62 2.83
N PHE A 124 -4.52 19.07 2.54
CA PHE A 124 -4.93 18.76 1.17
C PHE A 124 -5.20 20.03 0.36
N ASN A 125 -5.99 20.94 0.92
CA ASN A 125 -6.36 22.21 0.28
C ASN A 125 -5.15 23.13 0.03
N HIS A 126 -4.20 23.18 0.96
CA HIS A 126 -2.98 23.99 0.82
C HIS A 126 -2.17 23.57 -0.43
N ASN A 127 -1.93 22.27 -0.62
CA ASN A 127 -1.15 21.77 -1.74
C ASN A 127 -1.85 21.98 -3.10
N ILE A 128 -3.19 21.91 -3.14
CA ILE A 128 -3.94 22.17 -4.37
C ILE A 128 -3.81 23.65 -4.79
N GLN A 129 -3.90 24.56 -3.84
CA GLN A 129 -3.88 26.00 -4.12
C GLN A 129 -2.48 26.53 -4.45
N ASN A 130 -1.46 26.04 -3.77
CA ASN A 130 -0.10 26.60 -3.84
C ASN A 130 0.88 25.74 -4.66
N GLY A 131 0.47 24.54 -5.10
CA GLY A 131 1.37 23.57 -5.68
C GLY A 131 2.33 22.96 -4.67
N ILE A 132 3.31 22.22 -5.16
CA ILE A 132 4.36 21.60 -4.37
C ILE A 132 5.72 21.73 -5.07
N ASN A 133 6.79 21.85 -4.29
CA ASN A 133 8.14 21.73 -4.81
C ASN A 133 8.46 20.26 -5.07
N ILE A 134 9.08 19.97 -6.21
CA ILE A 134 9.59 18.65 -6.57
C ILE A 134 11.08 18.69 -6.86
N VAL A 135 11.73 17.55 -6.74
CA VAL A 135 13.08 17.29 -7.28
C VAL A 135 13.01 16.15 -8.28
N THR A 136 14.00 16.04 -9.12
CA THR A 136 14.16 14.89 -10.04
C THR A 136 15.28 13.99 -9.55
N THR A 137 15.14 12.68 -9.74
CA THR A 137 16.17 11.69 -9.41
C THR A 137 16.06 10.49 -10.36
N LYS A 138 17.13 9.69 -10.45
CA LYS A 138 17.16 8.51 -11.31
C LYS A 138 16.11 7.47 -10.86
N ASP A 139 15.41 6.83 -11.82
CA ASP A 139 14.50 5.71 -11.54
C ASP A 139 15.31 4.44 -11.25
N LEU A 140 15.29 4.04 -9.98
CA LEU A 140 15.93 2.81 -9.50
C LEU A 140 14.92 1.67 -9.26
N ARG A 141 13.66 1.83 -9.73
CA ARG A 141 12.65 0.78 -9.57
C ARG A 141 13.02 -0.44 -10.42
N TRP A 142 12.48 -1.60 -10.02
CA TRP A 142 12.64 -2.81 -10.81
C TRP A 142 11.83 -2.73 -12.13
N LYS A 143 12.17 -3.59 -13.11
CA LYS A 143 11.56 -3.55 -14.46
C LYS A 143 10.07 -3.95 -14.53
N ARG A 144 9.49 -4.53 -13.47
CA ARG A 144 8.10 -4.98 -13.41
C ARG A 144 7.22 -3.95 -12.66
N CYS A 145 7.28 -2.68 -13.05
CA CYS A 145 6.45 -1.61 -12.49
C CYS A 145 4.96 -1.76 -12.80
N ASP A 146 4.59 -2.67 -13.71
CA ASP A 146 3.22 -3.11 -13.97
C ASP A 146 2.58 -3.85 -12.77
N ILE A 147 3.41 -4.42 -11.89
CA ILE A 147 2.98 -5.07 -10.64
C ILE A 147 3.09 -4.06 -9.49
N LYS A 148 1.96 -3.79 -8.83
CA LYS A 148 1.96 -2.91 -7.65
C LYS A 148 2.47 -3.66 -6.42
N SER A 149 3.77 -4.01 -6.46
CA SER A 149 4.45 -4.79 -5.43
C SER A 149 4.88 -3.92 -4.23
N ILE A 150 5.10 -4.56 -3.09
CA ILE A 150 5.65 -3.91 -1.88
C ILE A 150 7.18 -3.72 -1.94
N ASN A 151 7.81 -3.92 -3.07
CA ASN A 151 9.23 -3.61 -3.31
C ASN A 151 9.40 -2.09 -3.47
N LEU A 152 9.33 -1.36 -2.37
CA LEU A 152 9.22 0.10 -2.33
C LEU A 152 10.51 0.81 -1.88
N LEU A 153 11.64 0.11 -1.76
CA LEU A 153 12.89 0.76 -1.34
C LEU A 153 13.31 1.90 -2.29
N PRO A 154 13.27 1.76 -3.63
CA PRO A 154 13.58 2.87 -4.52
C PRO A 154 12.68 4.11 -4.33
N PRO A 155 11.34 3.99 -4.26
CA PRO A 155 10.46 5.11 -3.91
C PRO A 155 10.74 5.72 -2.52
N VAL A 156 11.14 4.92 -1.53
CA VAL A 156 11.51 5.42 -0.20
C VAL A 156 12.76 6.30 -0.28
N LEU A 157 13.80 5.85 -1.01
CA LEU A 157 15.03 6.63 -1.20
C LEU A 157 14.75 7.94 -1.95
N ALA A 158 13.95 7.88 -3.03
CA ALA A 158 13.56 9.06 -3.78
C ALA A 158 12.78 10.08 -2.93
N LYS A 159 11.85 9.59 -2.09
CA LYS A 159 11.08 10.44 -1.18
C LYS A 159 11.93 11.06 -0.09
N GLN A 160 12.89 10.32 0.45
CA GLN A 160 13.84 10.82 1.44
C GLN A 160 14.76 11.90 0.82
N PHE A 161 15.25 11.67 -0.39
CA PHE A 161 16.02 12.66 -1.15
C PHE A 161 15.23 13.96 -1.38
N ALA A 162 13.94 13.86 -1.74
CA ALA A 162 13.08 15.04 -1.87
C ALA A 162 12.99 15.81 -0.55
N TYR A 163 12.75 15.11 0.56
CA TYR A 163 12.65 15.73 1.89
C TYR A 163 13.95 16.46 2.28
N GLU A 164 15.12 15.86 2.06
CA GLU A 164 16.43 16.46 2.34
C GLU A 164 16.75 17.69 1.49
N ASN A 165 16.08 17.81 0.32
CA ASN A 165 16.18 18.95 -0.58
C ASN A 165 14.99 19.93 -0.48
N ASN A 166 14.25 19.93 0.65
CA ASN A 166 13.11 20.80 0.91
C ASN A 166 11.99 20.70 -0.15
N ALA A 167 11.85 19.54 -0.79
CA ALA A 167 10.78 19.23 -1.73
C ALA A 167 9.78 18.24 -1.14
N ILE A 168 8.54 18.29 -1.64
CA ILE A 168 7.46 17.40 -1.18
C ILE A 168 7.48 16.08 -1.94
N GLU A 169 7.95 16.07 -3.22
CA GLU A 169 7.94 14.88 -4.04
C GLU A 169 9.19 14.79 -4.93
N ALA A 170 9.53 13.56 -5.37
CA ALA A 170 10.54 13.30 -6.38
C ALA A 170 9.88 12.74 -7.64
N TRP A 171 10.22 13.30 -8.80
CA TRP A 171 9.92 12.70 -10.09
C TRP A 171 11.10 11.83 -10.51
N LEU A 172 10.78 10.63 -10.97
CA LEU A 172 11.80 9.66 -11.38
C LEU A 172 12.11 9.84 -12.87
N LEU A 173 13.38 9.78 -13.23
CA LEU A 173 13.85 9.90 -14.59
C LEU A 173 14.47 8.57 -15.05
N ASP A 174 14.14 8.15 -16.26
CA ASP A 174 14.82 7.04 -16.94
C ASP A 174 16.25 7.42 -17.37
N ASP A 175 16.94 6.50 -18.06
CA ASP A 175 18.31 6.73 -18.53
C ASP A 175 18.40 7.77 -19.66
N ASP A 176 17.28 8.06 -20.34
CA ASP A 176 17.16 9.07 -21.39
C ASP A 176 16.69 10.44 -20.85
N GLY A 177 16.40 10.54 -19.55
CA GLY A 177 15.98 11.77 -18.87
C GLY A 177 14.48 12.06 -18.93
N PHE A 178 13.65 11.11 -19.36
CA PHE A 178 12.21 11.25 -19.35
C PHE A 178 11.61 10.86 -17.99
N VAL A 179 10.53 11.54 -17.62
CA VAL A 179 9.78 11.23 -16.41
C VAL A 179 9.02 9.91 -16.61
N THR A 180 9.14 8.97 -15.63
CA THR A 180 8.56 7.62 -15.68
C THR A 180 7.34 7.46 -14.76
#